data_f5e6adea9fd225089cc42db98f25a9b6
#
_entry.id   f5e6adea9fd225089cc42db98f25a9b6
#
_cell.length_a   1.000
_cell.length_b   1.000
_cell.length_c   1.000
_cell.angle_alpha   90.00
_cell.angle_beta   90.00
_cell.angle_gamma   90.00
#
_symmetry.space_group_name_H-M   'P 1'
#
loop_
_entity.id
_entity.type
_entity.pdbx_description
1 polymer ?
#
loop_
_entity_poly.entity_id
_entity_poly.type
_entity_poly.pdbx_seq_one_letter_code
_entity_poly.pdbx_strand_id
1 'polypeptide(L)'
;MAAAGLIAALFLCAFAGAEPAEDITAQCKFNAGSGRKTFAKCRDRNYETYWKTSNGEKCYVEVTVPEGQSASGVMTQWFEHPHAWGVQVKDADGKWTDAGHTEGEYLAEYLPLPEGTTVFRVANAPGEKRHFNLTELRIYGEGDTPPEAQQWEPSASKADLMLIVAHQDDEVLWFGGALPRYAGQEGKACQVCMLVPSMPYRRLEFLDCLWTCGVKNYPVWAKFPDAFSYSLAKAYKRWNKNTVYKTVTEWIRRFQPDVLLTHDLQGEYGHGAHRVCADAVMHCLAAAADVKKYAGSAKQYGTWDVPKCYIHLWKENVVDMDWRQPLDAFGGKTSFEVAEEGFRRHVSQQKTDYHVEDWGPWDNSLFGLYRTLVGPDEEKNDFFENLN
;
A
#
# COMPACT_ATOMS: atom_id res chain seq x y z
N MET A 1 64.63 27.68 1.42
CA MET A 1 63.30 27.87 1.94
C MET A 1 62.44 26.69 1.42
N ALA A 2 62.21 25.71 2.27
CA ALA A 2 61.43 24.52 1.94
C ALA A 2 59.99 24.75 2.44
N ALA A 3 59.02 24.69 1.52
CA ALA A 3 57.62 24.77 1.87
C ALA A 3 57.10 23.37 2.22
N ALA A 4 56.69 23.19 3.46
CA ALA A 4 56.02 21.97 3.92
C ALA A 4 54.53 22.06 3.59
N GLY A 5 54.06 21.18 2.68
CA GLY A 5 52.63 21.02 2.38
C GLY A 5 51.96 20.15 3.43
N LEU A 6 50.98 20.72 4.15
CA LEU A 6 50.11 20.00 5.07
C LEU A 6 49.02 19.28 4.25
N ILE A 7 49.05 17.94 4.21
CA ILE A 7 47.97 17.12 3.68
C ILE A 7 46.98 16.92 4.83
N ALA A 8 45.82 17.60 4.76
CA ALA A 8 44.70 17.35 5.64
C ALA A 8 43.96 16.10 5.12
N ALA A 9 44.08 15.00 5.84
CA ALA A 9 43.26 13.80 5.62
C ALA A 9 41.87 14.08 6.18
N LEU A 10 40.89 14.27 5.29
CA LEU A 10 39.48 14.24 5.64
C LEU A 10 39.08 12.78 5.97
N PHE A 11 38.96 12.48 7.25
CA PHE A 11 38.22 11.27 7.67
C PHE A 11 36.73 11.49 7.39
N LEU A 12 36.23 10.92 6.32
CA LEU A 12 34.81 10.66 6.19
C LEU A 12 34.45 9.55 7.21
N CYS A 13 33.91 9.95 8.36
CA CYS A 13 33.14 9.01 9.18
C CYS A 13 31.89 8.68 8.41
N ALA A 14 31.87 7.55 7.70
CA ALA A 14 30.64 6.91 7.30
C ALA A 14 29.92 6.51 8.61
N PHE A 15 28.84 7.17 8.95
CA PHE A 15 27.90 6.63 9.92
C PHE A 15 27.35 5.36 9.27
N ALA A 16 27.88 4.19 9.65
CA ALA A 16 27.23 2.93 9.38
C ALA A 16 25.91 2.99 10.15
N GLY A 17 24.78 3.06 9.44
CA GLY A 17 23.46 2.80 10.05
C GLY A 17 23.49 1.42 10.71
N ALA A 18 22.69 1.22 11.73
CA ALA A 18 22.51 -0.11 12.29
C ALA A 18 21.93 -1.04 11.22
N GLU A 19 22.22 -2.34 11.31
CA GLU A 19 21.61 -3.32 10.41
C GLU A 19 20.10 -3.38 10.68
N PRO A 20 19.26 -3.63 9.66
CA PRO A 20 17.82 -3.81 9.85
C PRO A 20 17.52 -4.92 10.87
N ALA A 21 16.54 -4.67 11.72
CA ALA A 21 16.13 -5.63 12.75
C ALA A 21 15.61 -6.94 12.11
N GLU A 22 16.10 -8.08 12.60
CA GLU A 22 15.68 -9.39 12.11
C GLU A 22 14.32 -9.82 12.70
N ASP A 23 13.52 -10.59 11.94
CA ASP A 23 12.31 -11.27 12.41
C ASP A 23 12.69 -12.43 13.36
N ILE A 24 12.53 -12.20 14.67
CA ILE A 24 12.83 -13.17 15.73
C ILE A 24 11.57 -13.93 16.21
N THR A 25 10.44 -13.80 15.51
CA THR A 25 9.15 -14.37 15.91
C THR A 25 9.23 -15.85 16.26
N ALA A 26 9.93 -16.65 15.45
CA ALA A 26 10.06 -18.09 15.64
C ALA A 26 10.83 -18.46 16.92
N GLN A 27 11.64 -17.56 17.44
CA GLN A 27 12.50 -17.76 18.63
C GLN A 27 11.78 -17.35 19.91
N CYS A 28 10.73 -16.50 19.81
CA CYS A 28 9.99 -16.00 20.96
C CYS A 28 9.08 -17.07 21.59
N LYS A 29 8.84 -16.92 22.90
CA LYS A 29 7.82 -17.69 23.62
C LYS A 29 6.54 -16.86 23.71
N PHE A 30 5.39 -17.52 23.58
CA PHE A 30 4.08 -16.86 23.55
C PHE A 30 3.13 -17.44 24.57
N ASN A 31 2.35 -16.57 25.22
CA ASN A 31 1.26 -16.95 26.10
C ASN A 31 -0.01 -16.17 25.76
N ALA A 32 -0.89 -16.77 24.98
CA ALA A 32 -2.16 -16.16 24.58
C ALA A 32 -3.16 -16.17 25.76
N GLY A 33 -3.77 -15.03 26.06
CA GLY A 33 -4.79 -14.88 27.09
C GLY A 33 -6.06 -15.67 26.76
N SER A 34 -6.41 -15.74 25.48
CA SER A 34 -7.54 -16.55 24.98
C SER A 34 -7.26 -17.04 23.55
N GLY A 35 -8.16 -17.86 22.98
CA GLY A 35 -8.02 -18.36 21.60
C GLY A 35 -6.81 -19.29 21.39
N ARG A 36 -6.28 -19.91 22.41
CA ARG A 36 -5.03 -20.70 22.38
C ARG A 36 -4.97 -21.77 21.30
N LYS A 37 -6.12 -22.37 20.95
CA LYS A 37 -6.18 -23.43 19.90
C LYS A 37 -5.89 -22.91 18.50
N THR A 38 -6.15 -21.64 18.23
CA THR A 38 -5.95 -21.00 16.93
C THR A 38 -4.74 -20.06 16.90
N PHE A 39 -4.01 -19.93 18.02
CA PHE A 39 -2.92 -18.95 18.14
C PHE A 39 -1.80 -19.16 17.11
N ALA A 40 -1.48 -20.40 16.74
CA ALA A 40 -0.47 -20.67 15.72
C ALA A 40 -0.78 -20.03 14.36
N LYS A 41 -2.07 -19.75 14.09
CA LYS A 41 -2.53 -19.17 12.84
C LYS A 41 -2.11 -17.70 12.61
N CYS A 42 -1.71 -16.98 13.64
CA CYS A 42 -1.17 -15.63 13.46
C CYS A 42 0.37 -15.62 13.31
N ARG A 43 0.98 -16.74 12.98
CA ARG A 43 2.42 -16.91 12.78
C ARG A 43 2.73 -17.99 11.74
N ASP A 44 1.76 -18.33 10.89
CA ASP A 44 1.89 -19.40 9.87
C ASP A 44 2.16 -18.86 8.47
N ARG A 45 2.27 -17.54 8.32
CA ARG A 45 2.46 -16.82 7.05
C ARG A 45 1.37 -17.13 6.02
N ASN A 46 0.17 -17.43 6.51
CA ASN A 46 -1.00 -17.70 5.69
C ASN A 46 -2.11 -16.69 5.97
N TYR A 47 -2.29 -15.73 5.09
CA TYR A 47 -3.28 -14.66 5.23
C TYR A 47 -4.74 -15.13 5.15
N GLU A 48 -5.00 -16.39 4.80
CA GLU A 48 -6.34 -16.98 4.85
C GLU A 48 -6.75 -17.41 6.27
N THR A 49 -5.80 -17.47 7.19
CA THR A 49 -6.03 -17.90 8.56
C THR A 49 -5.83 -16.76 9.56
N TYR A 50 -6.39 -16.89 10.75
CA TYR A 50 -6.22 -15.88 11.80
C TYR A 50 -6.41 -16.47 13.20
N TRP A 51 -5.78 -15.83 14.16
CA TRP A 51 -6.02 -16.04 15.57
C TRP A 51 -7.22 -15.21 16.03
N LYS A 52 -8.22 -15.87 16.63
CA LYS A 52 -9.38 -15.21 17.22
C LYS A 52 -9.35 -15.28 18.73
N THR A 53 -9.44 -14.11 19.39
CA THR A 53 -9.52 -14.02 20.85
C THR A 53 -10.96 -13.97 21.35
N SER A 54 -11.13 -14.06 22.67
CA SER A 54 -12.37 -13.62 23.34
C SER A 54 -12.35 -12.11 23.52
N ASN A 55 -13.52 -11.52 23.75
CA ASN A 55 -13.64 -10.13 24.21
C ASN A 55 -13.09 -9.95 25.64
N GLY A 56 -12.75 -8.72 25.99
CA GLY A 56 -12.39 -8.29 27.35
C GLY A 56 -10.94 -8.53 27.72
N GLU A 57 -10.66 -8.65 28.98
CA GLU A 57 -9.31 -8.62 29.57
C GLU A 57 -8.37 -9.76 29.13
N LYS A 58 -8.91 -10.81 28.50
CA LYS A 58 -8.12 -11.91 27.94
C LYS A 58 -7.79 -11.74 26.45
N CYS A 59 -8.05 -10.57 25.88
CA CYS A 59 -7.69 -10.22 24.51
C CYS A 59 -6.24 -9.70 24.47
N TYR A 60 -5.27 -10.60 24.60
CA TYR A 60 -3.85 -10.31 24.51
C TYR A 60 -3.02 -11.54 24.16
N VAL A 61 -1.82 -11.32 23.68
CA VAL A 61 -0.71 -12.29 23.68
C VAL A 61 0.50 -11.68 24.39
N GLU A 62 1.01 -12.42 25.38
CA GLU A 62 2.28 -12.10 26.04
C GLU A 62 3.42 -12.76 25.26
N VAL A 63 4.46 -11.98 25.00
CA VAL A 63 5.64 -12.36 24.25
C VAL A 63 6.84 -12.30 25.19
N THR A 64 7.66 -13.33 25.19
CA THR A 64 8.97 -13.35 25.87
C THR A 64 10.03 -13.56 24.80
N VAL A 65 10.95 -12.62 24.69
CA VAL A 65 12.09 -12.62 23.77
C VAL A 65 13.14 -13.62 24.27
N PRO A 66 13.96 -14.23 23.42
CA PRO A 66 15.06 -15.10 23.87
C PRO A 66 16.02 -14.41 24.83
N GLU A 67 16.65 -15.20 25.71
CA GLU A 67 17.66 -14.68 26.64
C GLU A 67 18.82 -14.02 25.91
N GLY A 68 19.22 -12.84 26.37
CA GLY A 68 20.30 -12.05 25.76
C GLY A 68 19.91 -11.24 24.54
N GLN A 69 18.61 -11.22 24.18
CA GLN A 69 18.06 -10.39 23.10
C GLN A 69 16.98 -9.45 23.62
N SER A 70 16.68 -8.39 22.86
CA SER A 70 15.53 -7.54 23.08
C SER A 70 14.73 -7.35 21.77
N ALA A 71 13.48 -6.94 21.89
CA ALA A 71 12.63 -6.61 20.74
C ALA A 71 12.58 -5.10 20.51
N SER A 72 12.71 -4.67 19.26
CA SER A 72 12.61 -3.27 18.83
C SER A 72 11.19 -2.89 18.36
N GLY A 73 10.40 -3.86 17.92
CA GLY A 73 9.05 -3.58 17.43
C GLY A 73 8.23 -4.80 17.09
N VAL A 74 6.97 -4.54 16.82
CA VAL A 74 5.98 -5.55 16.46
C VAL A 74 5.20 -5.11 15.22
N MET A 75 5.08 -6.00 14.24
CA MET A 75 4.23 -5.84 13.07
C MET A 75 3.01 -6.73 13.20
N THR A 76 1.84 -6.17 12.96
CA THR A 76 0.56 -6.90 12.95
C THR A 76 -0.13 -6.77 11.61
N GLN A 77 -0.79 -7.85 11.17
CA GLN A 77 -1.65 -7.84 10.00
C GLN A 77 -2.99 -8.47 10.36
N TRP A 78 -4.10 -7.81 10.03
CA TRP A 78 -5.42 -8.11 10.55
C TRP A 78 -6.35 -8.64 9.46
N PHE A 79 -7.14 -9.66 9.77
CA PHE A 79 -8.11 -10.24 8.84
C PHE A 79 -9.22 -9.23 8.45
N GLU A 80 -9.60 -8.38 9.38
CA GLU A 80 -10.51 -7.24 9.22
C GLU A 80 -9.98 -6.07 10.03
N HIS A 81 -10.44 -4.85 9.75
CA HIS A 81 -9.96 -3.67 10.47
C HIS A 81 -10.00 -3.90 11.98
N PRO A 82 -8.86 -3.77 12.66
CA PRO A 82 -8.79 -3.92 14.09
C PRO A 82 -9.55 -2.80 14.79
N HIS A 83 -9.77 -2.98 16.07
CA HIS A 83 -10.10 -1.90 17.00
C HIS A 83 -8.80 -1.38 17.59
N ALA A 84 -8.89 -0.33 18.41
CA ALA A 84 -7.72 0.22 19.07
C ALA A 84 -6.93 -0.87 19.82
N TRP A 85 -5.66 -1.02 19.47
CA TRP A 85 -4.77 -2.03 20.00
C TRP A 85 -3.39 -1.43 20.28
N GLY A 86 -2.56 -2.12 21.06
CA GLY A 86 -1.24 -1.59 21.34
C GLY A 86 -0.33 -2.61 22.01
N VAL A 87 0.79 -2.09 22.47
CA VAL A 87 1.80 -2.85 23.21
C VAL A 87 1.81 -2.41 24.67
N GLN A 88 2.02 -3.37 25.56
CA GLN A 88 2.14 -3.15 27.00
C GLN A 88 3.45 -3.74 27.50
N VAL A 89 4.12 -3.03 28.38
CA VAL A 89 5.31 -3.50 29.10
C VAL A 89 5.06 -3.49 30.61
N LYS A 90 5.88 -4.20 31.36
CA LYS A 90 5.79 -4.16 32.82
C LYS A 90 6.54 -2.97 33.38
N ASP A 91 5.90 -2.26 34.31
CA ASP A 91 6.56 -1.24 35.13
C ASP A 91 7.45 -1.87 36.21
N ALA A 92 8.07 -1.04 37.04
CA ALA A 92 8.95 -1.46 38.13
C ALA A 92 8.24 -2.36 39.18
N ASP A 93 6.93 -2.23 39.33
CA ASP A 93 6.10 -3.02 40.25
C ASP A 93 5.57 -4.30 39.56
N GLY A 94 5.94 -4.56 38.30
CA GLY A 94 5.51 -5.73 37.54
C GLY A 94 4.11 -5.64 36.99
N LYS A 95 3.46 -4.47 37.03
CA LYS A 95 2.14 -4.21 36.47
C LYS A 95 2.26 -3.87 34.97
N TRP A 96 1.31 -4.37 34.19
CA TRP A 96 1.21 -4.04 32.75
C TRP A 96 0.75 -2.60 32.55
N THR A 97 1.54 -1.84 31.79
CA THR A 97 1.29 -0.44 31.43
C THR A 97 1.34 -0.28 29.92
N ASP A 98 0.56 0.64 29.39
CA ASP A 98 0.56 0.99 27.97
C ASP A 98 1.92 1.58 27.60
N ALA A 99 2.54 1.06 26.51
CA ALA A 99 3.81 1.53 25.97
C ALA A 99 3.66 2.13 24.57
N GLY A 100 2.45 2.09 23.99
CA GLY A 100 2.09 2.65 22.71
C GLY A 100 0.88 1.91 22.13
N HIS A 101 -0.01 2.66 21.50
CA HIS A 101 -1.21 2.10 20.89
C HIS A 101 -1.61 2.87 19.63
N THR A 102 -2.51 2.28 18.83
CA THR A 102 -3.11 2.82 17.62
C THR A 102 -4.63 2.71 17.72
N GLU A 103 -5.35 3.54 17.00
CA GLU A 103 -6.81 3.49 16.91
C GLU A 103 -7.32 2.34 16.00
N GLY A 104 -6.41 1.58 15.37
CA GLY A 104 -6.75 0.48 14.49
C GLY A 104 -7.22 0.94 13.11
N GLU A 105 -6.60 1.99 12.60
CA GLU A 105 -6.99 2.59 11.30
C GLU A 105 -6.54 1.73 10.11
N TYR A 106 -5.50 0.89 10.28
CA TYR A 106 -4.89 0.13 9.21
C TYR A 106 -4.98 -1.38 9.42
N LEU A 107 -5.04 -2.14 8.33
CA LEU A 107 -5.03 -3.60 8.36
C LEU A 107 -3.65 -4.18 8.62
N ALA A 108 -2.61 -3.39 8.46
CA ALA A 108 -1.22 -3.76 8.66
C ALA A 108 -0.51 -2.58 9.33
N GLU A 109 0.10 -2.81 10.50
CA GLU A 109 0.73 -1.74 11.28
C GLU A 109 1.94 -2.26 12.05
N TYR A 110 2.98 -1.44 12.08
CA TYR A 110 4.16 -1.62 12.92
C TYR A 110 4.11 -0.65 14.10
N LEU A 111 4.32 -1.18 15.30
CA LEU A 111 4.54 -0.37 16.51
C LEU A 111 5.93 -0.62 17.07
N PRO A 112 6.71 0.44 17.33
CA PRO A 112 7.99 0.32 18.03
C PRO A 112 7.77 -0.09 19.48
N LEU A 113 8.77 -0.75 20.05
CA LEU A 113 8.84 -1.09 21.46
C LEU A 113 9.90 -0.25 22.17
N PRO A 114 9.76 0.02 23.47
CA PRO A 114 10.81 0.66 24.27
C PRO A 114 12.12 -0.14 24.17
N GLU A 115 13.25 0.55 24.16
CA GLU A 115 14.58 -0.06 24.15
C GLU A 115 14.77 -1.08 25.28
N GLY A 116 15.40 -2.20 24.99
CA GLY A 116 15.65 -3.27 25.96
C GLY A 116 14.41 -4.10 26.34
N THR A 117 13.33 -4.03 25.57
CA THR A 117 12.12 -4.80 25.83
C THR A 117 12.35 -6.29 25.63
N THR A 118 12.23 -7.08 26.72
CA THR A 118 12.39 -8.54 26.71
C THR A 118 11.06 -9.29 26.93
N VAL A 119 10.08 -8.65 27.58
CA VAL A 119 8.73 -9.18 27.82
C VAL A 119 7.70 -8.09 27.59
N PHE A 120 6.73 -8.34 26.73
CA PHE A 120 5.66 -7.39 26.42
C PHE A 120 4.35 -8.12 26.09
N ARG A 121 3.27 -7.36 25.92
CA ARG A 121 1.99 -7.84 25.39
C ARG A 121 1.58 -7.05 24.17
N VAL A 122 1.01 -7.76 23.20
CA VAL A 122 0.10 -7.18 22.22
C VAL A 122 -1.31 -7.35 22.76
N ALA A 123 -2.02 -6.26 22.98
CA ALA A 123 -3.28 -6.23 23.71
C ALA A 123 -4.21 -5.14 23.18
N ASN A 124 -5.46 -5.15 23.61
CA ASN A 124 -6.35 -4.01 23.41
C ASN A 124 -5.75 -2.74 24.01
N ALA A 125 -5.96 -1.61 23.33
CA ALA A 125 -5.66 -0.30 23.89
C ALA A 125 -6.49 -0.01 25.15
N PRO A 126 -6.10 0.96 26.00
CA PRO A 126 -6.84 1.31 27.20
C PRO A 126 -8.33 1.61 26.92
N GLY A 127 -9.21 0.86 27.58
CA GLY A 127 -10.67 1.02 27.43
C GLY A 127 -11.31 0.16 26.34
N GLU A 128 -10.55 -0.36 25.38
CA GLU A 128 -11.05 -1.28 24.35
C GLU A 128 -11.25 -2.69 24.95
N LYS A 129 -12.30 -3.42 24.48
CA LYS A 129 -12.65 -4.75 24.98
C LYS A 129 -13.03 -5.75 23.89
N ARG A 130 -13.00 -5.36 22.63
CA ARG A 130 -13.38 -6.22 21.51
C ARG A 130 -12.29 -7.25 21.20
N HIS A 131 -12.67 -8.34 20.56
CA HIS A 131 -11.76 -9.44 20.22
C HIS A 131 -10.84 -9.08 19.07
N PHE A 132 -9.71 -9.77 18.96
CA PHE A 132 -8.81 -9.76 17.82
C PHE A 132 -9.18 -10.82 16.79
N ASN A 133 -9.02 -10.47 15.52
CA ASN A 133 -8.91 -11.38 14.38
C ASN A 133 -7.55 -11.11 13.72
N LEU A 134 -6.47 -11.55 14.35
CA LEU A 134 -5.09 -11.27 13.95
C LEU A 134 -4.59 -12.35 12.99
N THR A 135 -4.22 -11.94 11.76
CA THR A 135 -3.73 -12.83 10.71
C THR A 135 -2.25 -13.12 10.87
N GLU A 136 -1.42 -12.06 11.06
CA GLU A 136 0.02 -12.22 11.26
C GLU A 136 0.53 -11.33 12.37
N LEU A 137 1.46 -11.89 13.13
CA LEU A 137 2.22 -11.22 14.18
C LEU A 137 3.71 -11.48 13.93
N ARG A 138 4.49 -10.43 13.78
CA ARG A 138 5.95 -10.52 13.65
C ARG A 138 6.60 -9.70 14.75
N ILE A 139 7.66 -10.24 15.33
CA ILE A 139 8.47 -9.62 16.37
C ILE A 139 9.86 -9.38 15.79
N TYR A 140 10.33 -8.17 15.88
CA TYR A 140 11.65 -7.78 15.39
C TYR A 140 12.63 -7.59 16.54
N GLY A 141 13.85 -8.11 16.37
CA GLY A 141 14.96 -7.96 17.31
C GLY A 141 15.54 -6.56 17.32
N GLU A 142 16.73 -6.41 17.89
CA GLU A 142 17.48 -5.15 17.86
C GLU A 142 17.91 -4.80 16.42
N GLY A 143 17.93 -3.50 16.11
CA GLY A 143 18.33 -2.98 14.81
C GLY A 143 17.42 -1.84 14.35
N ASP A 144 17.71 -1.32 13.16
CA ASP A 144 16.87 -0.32 12.51
C ASP A 144 15.49 -0.89 12.11
N THR A 145 14.49 -0.05 11.97
CA THR A 145 13.16 -0.47 11.51
C THR A 145 13.28 -1.26 10.19
N PRO A 146 12.81 -2.52 10.16
CA PRO A 146 13.00 -3.36 8.98
C PRO A 146 12.18 -2.83 7.79
N PRO A 147 12.66 -3.03 6.55
CA PRO A 147 12.00 -2.50 5.35
C PRO A 147 10.54 -2.94 5.18
N GLU A 148 10.20 -4.14 5.65
CA GLU A 148 8.84 -4.67 5.59
C GLU A 148 7.90 -4.17 6.71
N ALA A 149 8.41 -3.38 7.67
CA ALA A 149 7.59 -2.80 8.74
C ALA A 149 6.71 -1.68 8.18
N GLN A 150 5.43 -1.97 8.03
CA GLN A 150 4.47 -1.05 7.42
C GLN A 150 4.08 0.06 8.41
N GLN A 151 4.47 1.28 8.08
CA GLN A 151 4.14 2.49 8.82
C GLN A 151 3.36 3.42 7.88
N TRP A 152 2.08 3.14 7.75
CA TRP A 152 1.20 3.86 6.82
C TRP A 152 0.97 5.30 7.25
N GLU A 153 0.99 6.18 6.27
CA GLU A 153 0.42 7.51 6.36
C GLU A 153 -1.06 7.46 6.01
N PRO A 154 -1.88 8.37 6.52
CA PRO A 154 -3.27 8.49 6.07
C PRO A 154 -3.36 8.60 4.54
N SER A 155 -4.54 8.28 3.98
CA SER A 155 -4.82 8.57 2.58
C SER A 155 -4.47 10.02 2.25
N ALA A 156 -3.89 10.29 1.10
CA ALA A 156 -3.39 11.60 0.71
C ALA A 156 -4.46 12.69 0.87
N SER A 157 -4.08 13.84 1.38
CA SER A 157 -4.94 15.04 1.37
C SER A 157 -5.00 15.67 -0.03
N LYS A 158 -3.87 15.63 -0.75
CA LYS A 158 -3.70 15.90 -2.18
C LYS A 158 -2.74 14.84 -2.72
N ALA A 159 -3.07 14.22 -3.83
CA ALA A 159 -2.19 13.26 -4.50
C ALA A 159 -1.43 13.92 -5.64
N ASP A 160 -0.15 13.60 -5.80
CA ASP A 160 0.57 13.89 -7.04
C ASP A 160 0.08 12.94 -8.13
N LEU A 161 0.03 11.64 -7.82
CA LEU A 161 -0.44 10.59 -8.70
C LEU A 161 -1.60 9.82 -8.06
N MET A 162 -2.71 9.67 -8.77
CA MET A 162 -3.80 8.77 -8.38
C MET A 162 -3.91 7.62 -9.37
N LEU A 163 -3.88 6.40 -8.85
CA LEU A 163 -4.06 5.18 -9.61
C LEU A 163 -5.42 4.55 -9.27
N ILE A 164 -6.28 4.36 -10.28
CA ILE A 164 -7.58 3.69 -10.11
C ILE A 164 -7.50 2.30 -10.75
N VAL A 165 -7.60 1.27 -9.88
CA VAL A 165 -7.55 -0.15 -10.26
C VAL A 165 -8.84 -0.88 -9.94
N ALA A 166 -9.07 -2.01 -10.61
CA ALA A 166 -10.20 -2.87 -10.34
C ALA A 166 -9.93 -3.79 -9.15
N HIS A 167 -8.86 -4.59 -9.19
CA HIS A 167 -8.56 -5.65 -8.22
C HIS A 167 -7.17 -5.48 -7.59
N GLN A 168 -6.90 -6.31 -6.61
CA GLN A 168 -5.58 -6.49 -6.03
C GLN A 168 -4.72 -7.30 -7.02
N ASP A 169 -3.57 -6.83 -7.37
CA ASP A 169 -2.56 -7.24 -8.37
C ASP A 169 -2.49 -6.34 -9.61
N ASP A 170 -3.58 -5.69 -9.97
CA ASP A 170 -3.62 -4.78 -11.13
C ASP A 170 -2.55 -3.68 -11.04
N GLU A 171 -2.27 -3.19 -9.83
CA GLU A 171 -1.40 -2.03 -9.57
C GLU A 171 0.05 -2.21 -10.07
N VAL A 172 0.49 -3.45 -10.26
CA VAL A 172 1.81 -3.76 -10.82
C VAL A 172 1.73 -4.56 -12.13
N LEU A 173 0.69 -5.36 -12.33
CA LEU A 173 0.52 -6.11 -13.58
C LEU A 173 0.37 -5.18 -14.78
N TRP A 174 -0.49 -4.16 -14.64
CA TRP A 174 -0.89 -3.29 -15.77
C TRP A 174 -0.27 -1.89 -15.71
N PHE A 175 0.34 -1.53 -14.57
CA PHE A 175 0.96 -0.21 -14.37
C PHE A 175 2.46 -0.29 -14.09
N GLY A 176 3.02 -1.50 -14.15
CA GLY A 176 4.45 -1.76 -14.13
C GLY A 176 5.19 -1.03 -13.02
N GLY A 177 6.23 -0.31 -13.40
CA GLY A 177 7.09 0.43 -12.50
C GLY A 177 6.55 1.79 -12.04
N ALA A 178 5.28 2.14 -12.29
CA ALA A 178 4.76 3.47 -11.95
C ALA A 178 4.86 3.77 -10.43
N LEU A 179 4.42 2.86 -9.57
CA LEU A 179 4.51 3.07 -8.12
C LEU A 179 5.95 3.07 -7.60
N PRO A 180 6.83 2.10 -7.95
CA PRO A 180 8.24 2.16 -7.55
C PRO A 180 8.95 3.44 -7.97
N ARG A 181 8.71 3.92 -9.20
CA ARG A 181 9.32 5.16 -9.68
C ARG A 181 8.80 6.37 -8.93
N TYR A 182 7.49 6.60 -8.93
CA TYR A 182 6.94 7.86 -8.43
C TYR A 182 6.79 7.88 -6.91
N ALA A 183 6.27 6.82 -6.30
CA ALA A 183 6.16 6.78 -4.84
C ALA A 183 7.51 6.47 -4.17
N GLY A 184 8.20 5.43 -4.63
CA GLY A 184 9.40 4.95 -3.99
C GLY A 184 10.62 5.83 -4.25
N GLN A 185 10.95 6.09 -5.53
CA GLN A 185 12.16 6.84 -5.88
C GLN A 185 11.95 8.35 -5.80
N GLU A 186 10.83 8.87 -6.29
CA GLU A 186 10.58 10.31 -6.35
C GLU A 186 9.85 10.87 -5.12
N GLY A 187 9.38 10.01 -4.23
CA GLY A 187 8.69 10.40 -2.99
C GLY A 187 7.35 11.13 -3.22
N LYS A 188 6.73 10.93 -4.39
CA LYS A 188 5.45 11.54 -4.71
C LYS A 188 4.31 10.94 -3.89
N ALA A 189 3.32 11.75 -3.50
CA ALA A 189 2.11 11.29 -2.85
C ALA A 189 1.25 10.48 -3.84
N CYS A 190 1.42 9.15 -3.83
CA CYS A 190 0.68 8.23 -4.70
C CYS A 190 -0.53 7.66 -3.96
N GLN A 191 -1.74 7.98 -4.44
CA GLN A 191 -2.98 7.46 -3.88
C GLN A 191 -3.55 6.34 -4.75
N VAL A 192 -3.56 5.11 -4.23
CA VAL A 192 -4.19 3.99 -4.93
C VAL A 192 -5.63 3.83 -4.49
N CYS A 193 -6.54 3.72 -5.47
CA CYS A 193 -7.98 3.62 -5.30
C CYS A 193 -8.49 2.35 -6.00
N MET A 194 -9.08 1.43 -5.25
CA MET A 194 -9.53 0.12 -5.75
C MET A 194 -11.05 0.00 -5.73
N LEU A 195 -11.65 -0.49 -6.82
CA LEU A 195 -13.09 -0.68 -6.89
C LEU A 195 -13.56 -1.99 -6.23
N VAL A 196 -12.80 -3.06 -6.35
CA VAL A 196 -13.19 -4.42 -5.91
C VAL A 196 -12.21 -4.96 -4.86
N PRO A 197 -12.42 -4.65 -3.58
CA PRO A 197 -11.61 -5.22 -2.50
C PRO A 197 -12.09 -6.65 -2.20
N SER A 198 -11.67 -7.63 -2.99
CA SER A 198 -12.18 -8.99 -2.89
C SER A 198 -11.91 -9.67 -1.53
N MET A 199 -11.27 -10.80 -1.46
CA MET A 199 -11.08 -11.57 -0.22
C MET A 199 -10.17 -10.85 0.79
N PRO A 200 -10.40 -11.00 2.12
CA PRO A 200 -9.61 -10.33 3.15
C PRO A 200 -8.10 -10.55 3.03
N TYR A 201 -7.66 -11.80 2.73
CA TYR A 201 -6.25 -12.12 2.56
C TYR A 201 -5.61 -11.36 1.40
N ARG A 202 -6.32 -11.16 0.29
CA ARG A 202 -5.80 -10.38 -0.85
C ARG A 202 -5.60 -8.90 -0.51
N ARG A 203 -6.31 -8.36 0.49
CA ARG A 203 -6.06 -6.99 0.96
C ARG A 203 -4.70 -6.86 1.63
N LEU A 204 -4.29 -7.88 2.39
CA LEU A 204 -2.97 -7.90 3.02
C LEU A 204 -1.86 -8.08 1.97
N GLU A 205 -2.06 -8.98 1.00
CA GLU A 205 -1.15 -9.13 -0.15
C GLU A 205 -0.97 -7.80 -0.90
N PHE A 206 -2.06 -7.08 -1.13
CA PHE A 206 -2.07 -5.76 -1.77
C PHE A 206 -1.29 -4.71 -0.96
N LEU A 207 -1.50 -4.67 0.36
CA LEU A 207 -0.74 -3.76 1.23
C LEU A 207 0.75 -4.08 1.22
N ASP A 208 1.12 -5.37 1.23
CA ASP A 208 2.51 -5.79 1.12
C ASP A 208 3.12 -5.39 -0.25
N CYS A 209 2.36 -5.51 -1.34
CA CYS A 209 2.78 -5.07 -2.67
C CYS A 209 3.00 -3.56 -2.70
N LEU A 210 2.02 -2.77 -2.29
CA LEU A 210 2.13 -1.31 -2.26
C LEU A 210 3.31 -0.85 -1.42
N TRP A 211 3.49 -1.43 -0.24
CA TRP A 211 4.62 -1.11 0.64
C TRP A 211 5.97 -1.47 0.00
N THR A 212 6.05 -2.63 -0.65
CA THR A 212 7.24 -3.06 -1.42
C THR A 212 7.57 -2.07 -2.55
N CYS A 213 6.55 -1.49 -3.18
CA CYS A 213 6.69 -0.47 -4.22
C CYS A 213 6.94 0.95 -3.68
N GLY A 214 7.08 1.13 -2.36
CA GLY A 214 7.41 2.42 -1.74
C GLY A 214 6.20 3.34 -1.49
N VAL A 215 4.97 2.88 -1.67
CA VAL A 215 3.76 3.65 -1.36
C VAL A 215 3.63 3.82 0.15
N LYS A 216 3.41 5.05 0.60
CA LYS A 216 3.23 5.40 2.03
C LYS A 216 1.79 5.76 2.35
N ASN A 217 1.05 6.37 1.42
CA ASN A 217 -0.34 6.73 1.64
C ASN A 217 -1.23 5.49 1.62
N TYR A 218 -1.99 5.28 2.71
CA TYR A 218 -2.88 4.14 2.82
C TYR A 218 -3.93 4.14 1.70
N PRO A 219 -4.12 3.01 0.97
CA PRO A 219 -5.04 2.96 -0.14
C PRO A 219 -6.50 3.10 0.30
N VAL A 220 -7.36 3.48 -0.62
CA VAL A 220 -8.81 3.44 -0.41
C VAL A 220 -9.46 2.43 -1.35
N TRP A 221 -10.54 1.81 -0.90
CA TRP A 221 -11.31 0.88 -1.71
C TRP A 221 -12.82 1.10 -1.57
N ALA A 222 -13.51 0.87 -2.67
CA ALA A 222 -14.96 0.81 -2.70
C ALA A 222 -15.45 -0.57 -2.18
N LYS A 223 -16.74 -0.84 -2.31
CA LYS A 223 -17.35 -2.11 -1.86
C LYS A 223 -18.13 -2.77 -3.01
N PHE A 224 -17.61 -2.63 -4.25
CA PHE A 224 -18.23 -3.32 -5.37
C PHE A 224 -17.92 -4.81 -5.29
N PRO A 225 -18.91 -5.69 -5.52
CA PRO A 225 -18.67 -7.12 -5.49
C PRO A 225 -17.81 -7.55 -6.68
N ASP A 226 -16.92 -8.51 -6.46
CA ASP A 226 -16.20 -9.15 -7.54
C ASP A 226 -17.20 -9.91 -8.44
N ALA A 227 -17.27 -9.49 -9.70
CA ALA A 227 -18.23 -10.02 -10.64
C ALA A 227 -17.61 -10.10 -12.04
N PHE A 228 -17.01 -11.24 -12.32
CA PHE A 228 -16.38 -11.49 -13.60
C PHE A 228 -17.33 -11.30 -14.79
N SER A 229 -16.88 -10.57 -15.79
CA SER A 229 -17.58 -10.41 -17.07
C SER A 229 -16.62 -9.98 -18.17
N TYR A 230 -16.94 -10.28 -19.42
CA TYR A 230 -16.18 -9.86 -20.59
C TYR A 230 -16.77 -8.64 -21.32
N SER A 231 -17.62 -7.86 -20.67
CA SER A 231 -18.13 -6.65 -21.29
C SER A 231 -18.54 -5.60 -20.27
N LEU A 232 -18.37 -4.33 -20.64
CA LEU A 232 -18.80 -3.17 -19.87
C LEU A 232 -20.29 -3.23 -19.50
N ALA A 233 -21.14 -3.60 -20.46
CA ALA A 233 -22.59 -3.69 -20.25
C ALA A 233 -22.98 -4.76 -19.22
N LYS A 234 -22.27 -5.91 -19.20
CA LYS A 234 -22.50 -6.96 -18.20
C LYS A 234 -21.98 -6.54 -16.82
N ALA A 235 -20.84 -5.86 -16.76
CA ALA A 235 -20.30 -5.34 -15.50
C ALA A 235 -21.30 -4.34 -14.88
N TYR A 236 -21.82 -3.39 -15.64
CA TYR A 236 -22.83 -2.44 -15.15
C TYR A 236 -24.21 -3.05 -14.82
N LYS A 237 -24.49 -4.28 -15.19
CA LYS A 237 -25.65 -5.01 -14.64
C LYS A 237 -25.43 -5.45 -13.19
N ARG A 238 -24.19 -5.64 -12.79
CA ARG A 238 -23.78 -6.01 -11.41
C ARG A 238 -23.56 -4.79 -10.54
N TRP A 239 -22.98 -3.73 -11.11
CA TRP A 239 -22.66 -2.50 -10.42
C TRP A 239 -23.56 -1.37 -10.92
N ASN A 240 -24.20 -0.67 -10.02
CA ASN A 240 -24.95 0.50 -10.40
C ASN A 240 -24.01 1.57 -10.97
N LYS A 241 -24.17 1.89 -12.26
CA LYS A 241 -23.30 2.82 -12.99
C LYS A 241 -23.20 4.18 -12.31
N ASN A 242 -24.32 4.73 -11.83
CA ASN A 242 -24.31 6.02 -11.14
C ASN A 242 -23.56 5.96 -9.80
N THR A 243 -23.61 4.83 -9.09
CA THR A 243 -22.84 4.63 -7.86
C THR A 243 -21.35 4.59 -8.16
N VAL A 244 -20.92 3.91 -9.22
CA VAL A 244 -19.51 3.90 -9.67
C VAL A 244 -19.04 5.31 -9.98
N TYR A 245 -19.78 6.04 -10.81
CA TYR A 245 -19.44 7.41 -11.19
C TYR A 245 -19.39 8.37 -9.99
N LYS A 246 -20.34 8.23 -9.05
CA LYS A 246 -20.32 8.99 -7.81
C LYS A 246 -19.03 8.72 -7.01
N THR A 247 -18.66 7.45 -6.85
CA THR A 247 -17.46 7.03 -6.10
C THR A 247 -16.19 7.58 -6.73
N VAL A 248 -16.01 7.41 -8.04
CA VAL A 248 -14.81 7.88 -8.75
C VAL A 248 -14.75 9.41 -8.77
N THR A 249 -15.88 10.11 -8.99
CA THR A 249 -15.93 11.58 -8.90
C THR A 249 -15.55 12.08 -7.51
N GLU A 250 -16.04 11.40 -6.46
CA GLU A 250 -15.71 11.74 -5.08
C GLU A 250 -14.20 11.55 -4.80
N TRP A 251 -13.60 10.46 -5.26
CA TRP A 251 -12.16 10.22 -5.13
C TRP A 251 -11.33 11.29 -5.85
N ILE A 252 -11.67 11.64 -7.10
CA ILE A 252 -10.98 12.71 -7.84
C ILE A 252 -11.02 14.04 -7.06
N ARG A 253 -12.17 14.39 -6.49
CA ARG A 253 -12.32 15.63 -5.71
C ARG A 253 -11.62 15.59 -4.37
N ARG A 254 -11.66 14.43 -3.71
CA ARG A 254 -11.03 14.25 -2.40
C ARG A 254 -9.51 14.32 -2.49
N PHE A 255 -8.94 13.66 -3.49
CA PHE A 255 -7.49 13.53 -3.62
C PHE A 255 -6.85 14.54 -4.57
N GLN A 256 -7.62 15.22 -5.39
CA GLN A 256 -7.17 16.31 -6.28
C GLN A 256 -5.87 15.97 -7.04
N PRO A 257 -5.79 14.83 -7.77
CA PRO A 257 -4.55 14.39 -8.37
C PRO A 257 -4.08 15.30 -9.49
N ASP A 258 -2.75 15.48 -9.60
CA ASP A 258 -2.13 16.14 -10.74
C ASP A 258 -2.07 15.18 -11.94
N VAL A 259 -1.77 13.91 -11.68
CA VAL A 259 -1.79 12.82 -12.66
C VAL A 259 -2.78 11.72 -12.23
N LEU A 260 -3.60 11.25 -13.17
CA LEU A 260 -4.50 10.13 -12.96
C LEU A 260 -4.20 9.01 -13.95
N LEU A 261 -3.99 7.78 -13.44
CA LEU A 261 -3.79 6.57 -14.24
C LEU A 261 -4.96 5.60 -14.07
N THR A 262 -5.33 4.90 -15.14
CA THR A 262 -6.33 3.84 -15.10
C THR A 262 -6.17 2.82 -16.23
N HIS A 263 -6.94 1.75 -16.18
CA HIS A 263 -6.97 0.61 -17.09
C HIS A 263 -7.27 0.94 -18.55
N ASP A 264 -6.95 -0.02 -19.44
CA ASP A 264 -7.35 0.00 -20.85
C ASP A 264 -8.89 -0.03 -21.01
N LEU A 265 -9.38 0.64 -22.04
CA LEU A 265 -10.80 0.63 -22.39
C LEU A 265 -11.31 -0.77 -22.76
N GLN A 266 -10.45 -1.62 -23.29
CA GLN A 266 -10.77 -3.00 -23.61
C GLN A 266 -10.64 -3.92 -22.39
N GLY A 267 -10.06 -3.39 -21.27
CA GLY A 267 -9.88 -4.08 -20.00
C GLY A 267 -8.81 -5.15 -20.08
N GLU A 268 -7.65 -4.79 -20.66
CA GLU A 268 -6.49 -5.63 -20.90
C GLU A 268 -6.90 -6.95 -21.61
N TYR A 269 -7.13 -8.03 -20.87
CA TYR A 269 -7.64 -9.32 -21.41
C TYR A 269 -9.17 -9.37 -21.58
N GLY A 270 -9.83 -8.22 -21.57
CA GLY A 270 -11.30 -8.11 -21.78
C GLY A 270 -12.12 -8.07 -20.50
N HIS A 271 -11.50 -7.92 -19.32
CA HIS A 271 -12.19 -7.94 -18.04
C HIS A 271 -13.15 -6.76 -17.85
N GLY A 272 -14.40 -7.04 -17.52
CA GLY A 272 -15.45 -6.01 -17.41
C GLY A 272 -15.23 -4.99 -16.30
N ALA A 273 -14.58 -5.37 -15.19
CA ALA A 273 -14.27 -4.45 -14.10
C ALA A 273 -13.18 -3.44 -14.51
N HIS A 274 -12.16 -3.86 -15.26
CA HIS A 274 -11.14 -2.97 -15.82
C HIS A 274 -11.77 -1.96 -16.79
N ARG A 275 -12.67 -2.44 -17.67
CA ARG A 275 -13.45 -1.55 -18.56
C ARG A 275 -14.28 -0.54 -17.80
N VAL A 276 -14.82 -0.91 -16.63
CA VAL A 276 -15.56 0.03 -15.77
C VAL A 276 -14.64 1.09 -15.19
N CYS A 277 -13.41 0.74 -14.78
CA CYS A 277 -12.43 1.72 -14.30
C CYS A 277 -12.17 2.78 -15.38
N ALA A 278 -11.84 2.37 -16.60
CA ALA A 278 -11.58 3.28 -17.72
C ALA A 278 -12.81 4.14 -18.06
N ASP A 279 -13.99 3.52 -18.26
CA ASP A 279 -15.26 4.24 -18.57
C ASP A 279 -15.63 5.24 -17.46
N ALA A 280 -15.44 4.86 -16.19
CA ALA A 280 -15.74 5.73 -15.06
C ALA A 280 -14.78 6.92 -15.00
N VAL A 281 -13.47 6.70 -15.17
CA VAL A 281 -12.49 7.78 -15.18
C VAL A 281 -12.79 8.77 -16.30
N MET A 282 -12.96 8.30 -17.55
CA MET A 282 -13.25 9.17 -18.70
C MET A 282 -14.47 10.06 -18.47
N HIS A 283 -15.53 9.50 -17.87
CA HIS A 283 -16.75 10.26 -17.55
C HIS A 283 -16.55 11.21 -16.36
N CYS A 284 -15.83 10.77 -15.33
CA CYS A 284 -15.73 11.48 -14.05
C CYS A 284 -14.74 12.65 -14.08
N LEU A 285 -13.80 12.71 -15.04
CA LEU A 285 -12.95 13.90 -15.24
C LEU A 285 -13.81 15.16 -15.38
N ALA A 286 -14.75 15.17 -16.32
CA ALA A 286 -15.66 16.30 -16.48
C ALA A 286 -16.62 16.49 -15.31
N ALA A 287 -17.11 15.39 -14.72
CA ALA A 287 -18.02 15.45 -13.58
C ALA A 287 -17.35 16.02 -12.33
N ALA A 288 -16.06 15.75 -12.12
CA ALA A 288 -15.32 16.27 -10.97
C ALA A 288 -15.09 17.80 -11.06
N ALA A 289 -14.94 18.33 -12.26
CA ALA A 289 -14.82 19.77 -12.51
C ALA A 289 -16.18 20.52 -12.41
N ASP A 290 -17.32 19.83 -12.55
CA ASP A 290 -18.66 20.45 -12.54
C ASP A 290 -19.28 20.40 -11.14
N VAL A 291 -19.43 21.59 -10.50
CA VAL A 291 -20.05 21.74 -9.17
C VAL A 291 -21.47 21.20 -9.08
N LYS A 292 -22.19 21.10 -10.21
CA LYS A 292 -23.58 20.63 -10.27
C LYS A 292 -23.68 19.09 -10.26
N LYS A 293 -22.62 18.40 -10.66
CA LYS A 293 -22.54 16.94 -10.63
C LYS A 293 -22.16 16.47 -9.24
N TYR A 294 -22.88 15.48 -8.70
CA TYR A 294 -22.62 14.94 -7.37
C TYR A 294 -22.35 16.01 -6.31
N ALA A 295 -23.26 16.97 -6.19
CA ALA A 295 -23.12 18.20 -5.42
C ALA A 295 -22.67 17.97 -3.94
N GLY A 296 -22.97 16.79 -3.35
CA GLY A 296 -22.51 16.44 -2.00
C GLY A 296 -20.98 16.43 -1.89
N SER A 297 -20.30 15.72 -2.79
CA SER A 297 -18.82 15.70 -2.81
C SER A 297 -18.22 17.03 -3.24
N ALA A 298 -18.89 17.78 -4.14
CA ALA A 298 -18.46 19.14 -4.51
C ALA A 298 -18.51 20.10 -3.32
N LYS A 299 -19.52 19.99 -2.46
CA LYS A 299 -19.64 20.77 -1.24
C LYS A 299 -18.56 20.41 -0.20
N GLN A 300 -18.21 19.13 -0.12
CA GLN A 300 -17.29 18.60 0.89
C GLN A 300 -15.82 18.85 0.51
N TYR A 301 -15.44 18.64 -0.75
CA TYR A 301 -14.05 18.64 -1.21
C TYR A 301 -13.72 19.71 -2.24
N GLY A 302 -14.71 20.44 -2.72
CA GLY A 302 -14.58 21.33 -3.89
C GLY A 302 -14.71 20.59 -5.21
N THR A 303 -14.41 21.29 -6.30
CA THR A 303 -14.27 20.72 -7.64
C THR A 303 -12.80 20.57 -8.00
N TRP A 304 -12.49 19.60 -8.85
CA TRP A 304 -11.13 19.40 -9.33
C TRP A 304 -11.13 19.06 -10.83
N ASP A 305 -10.32 19.77 -11.57
CA ASP A 305 -10.06 19.49 -12.97
C ASP A 305 -8.66 18.88 -13.12
N VAL A 306 -8.60 17.57 -13.36
CA VAL A 306 -7.35 16.80 -13.36
C VAL A 306 -6.42 17.30 -14.45
N PRO A 307 -5.20 17.76 -14.15
CA PRO A 307 -4.28 18.30 -15.15
C PRO A 307 -3.90 17.29 -16.24
N LYS A 308 -3.61 16.03 -15.87
CA LYS A 308 -3.23 14.98 -16.82
C LYS A 308 -3.89 13.65 -16.48
N CYS A 309 -4.42 12.98 -17.49
CA CYS A 309 -4.99 11.64 -17.34
C CYS A 309 -4.43 10.71 -18.42
N TYR A 310 -3.86 9.58 -17.96
CA TYR A 310 -3.36 8.52 -18.83
C TYR A 310 -4.20 7.26 -18.69
N ILE A 311 -4.39 6.60 -19.83
CA ILE A 311 -5.08 5.32 -19.91
C ILE A 311 -4.10 4.29 -20.46
N HIS A 312 -4.01 3.15 -19.78
CA HIS A 312 -3.19 2.02 -20.21
C HIS A 312 -3.58 1.59 -21.63
N LEU A 313 -2.62 1.38 -22.50
CA LEU A 313 -2.78 0.99 -23.92
C LEU A 313 -3.65 1.95 -24.78
N TRP A 314 -3.95 3.16 -24.33
CA TRP A 314 -4.59 4.17 -25.16
C TRP A 314 -3.67 4.58 -26.30
N LYS A 315 -4.20 4.62 -27.55
CA LYS A 315 -3.38 4.68 -28.75
C LYS A 315 -3.10 6.10 -29.28
N GLU A 316 -3.62 7.12 -28.60
CA GLU A 316 -3.37 8.51 -28.94
C GLU A 316 -2.40 9.13 -27.95
N ASN A 317 -1.50 9.99 -28.42
CA ASN A 317 -0.48 10.63 -27.58
C ASN A 317 0.26 9.61 -26.68
N VAL A 318 0.74 8.54 -27.33
CA VAL A 318 1.38 7.41 -26.62
C VAL A 318 2.65 7.88 -25.94
N VAL A 319 2.79 7.50 -24.67
CA VAL A 319 4.02 7.56 -23.88
C VAL A 319 4.51 6.12 -23.65
N ASP A 320 5.82 5.94 -23.72
CA ASP A 320 6.50 4.66 -23.55
C ASP A 320 7.46 4.81 -22.37
N MET A 321 7.06 4.22 -21.24
CA MET A 321 7.73 4.42 -19.97
C MET A 321 8.91 3.46 -19.81
N ASP A 322 10.11 4.00 -19.63
CA ASP A 322 11.28 3.18 -19.34
C ASP A 322 11.31 2.74 -17.87
N TRP A 323 10.81 1.53 -17.62
CA TRP A 323 10.84 0.90 -16.30
C TRP A 323 12.17 0.25 -15.94
N ARG A 324 13.19 0.33 -16.82
CA ARG A 324 14.47 -0.35 -16.65
C ARG A 324 15.59 0.55 -16.13
N GLN A 325 15.28 1.80 -15.85
CA GLN A 325 16.22 2.70 -15.18
C GLN A 325 16.42 2.28 -13.71
N PRO A 326 17.67 2.25 -13.22
CA PRO A 326 17.94 1.90 -11.83
C PRO A 326 17.42 2.97 -10.86
N LEU A 327 16.91 2.53 -9.72
CA LEU A 327 16.35 3.37 -8.66
C LEU A 327 17.25 3.30 -7.43
N ASP A 328 17.81 4.44 -7.01
CA ASP A 328 18.70 4.53 -5.84
C ASP A 328 17.97 4.15 -4.55
N ALA A 329 16.70 4.54 -4.42
CA ALA A 329 15.86 4.20 -3.27
C ALA A 329 15.67 2.67 -3.07
N PHE A 330 15.93 1.88 -4.11
CA PHE A 330 15.82 0.42 -4.09
C PHE A 330 17.17 -0.29 -4.30
N GLY A 331 18.26 0.40 -3.96
CA GLY A 331 19.60 -0.18 -4.06
C GLY A 331 20.06 -0.50 -5.48
N GLY A 332 19.58 0.27 -6.46
CA GLY A 332 19.92 0.12 -7.88
C GLY A 332 19.05 -0.89 -8.64
N LYS A 333 18.02 -1.49 -8.02
CA LYS A 333 17.00 -2.24 -8.75
C LYS A 333 16.22 -1.31 -9.68
N THR A 334 15.79 -1.82 -10.81
CA THR A 334 14.90 -1.09 -11.72
C THR A 334 13.48 -1.04 -11.18
N SER A 335 12.68 -0.09 -11.65
CA SER A 335 11.26 -0.05 -11.25
C SER A 335 10.48 -1.28 -11.72
N PHE A 336 10.89 -1.91 -12.83
CA PHE A 336 10.36 -3.19 -13.28
C PHE A 336 10.63 -4.33 -12.26
N GLU A 337 11.89 -4.48 -11.82
CA GLU A 337 12.28 -5.50 -10.83
C GLU A 337 11.54 -5.32 -9.50
N VAL A 338 11.35 -4.07 -9.06
CA VAL A 338 10.57 -3.77 -7.84
C VAL A 338 9.10 -4.12 -8.04
N ALA A 339 8.51 -3.84 -9.22
CA ALA A 339 7.15 -4.23 -9.54
C ALA A 339 6.96 -5.76 -9.53
N GLU A 340 7.93 -6.52 -10.07
CA GLU A 340 7.95 -8.00 -9.97
C GLU A 340 8.02 -8.47 -8.51
N GLU A 341 8.83 -7.81 -7.66
CA GLU A 341 8.87 -8.11 -6.22
C GLU A 341 7.54 -7.80 -5.55
N GLY A 342 6.89 -6.70 -5.92
CA GLY A 342 5.54 -6.36 -5.51
C GLY A 342 4.53 -7.43 -5.91
N PHE A 343 4.56 -7.89 -7.17
CA PHE A 343 3.66 -8.96 -7.62
C PHE A 343 3.88 -10.27 -6.84
N ARG A 344 5.10 -10.61 -6.48
CA ARG A 344 5.38 -11.79 -5.63
C ARG A 344 4.72 -11.73 -4.25
N ARG A 345 4.29 -10.54 -3.77
CA ARG A 345 3.50 -10.40 -2.54
C ARG A 345 2.06 -10.87 -2.71
N HIS A 346 1.53 -10.88 -3.92
CA HIS A 346 0.24 -11.49 -4.24
C HIS A 346 0.36 -13.01 -4.30
N VAL A 347 0.62 -13.64 -3.15
CA VAL A 347 0.88 -15.08 -3.03
C VAL A 347 -0.26 -15.92 -3.61
N SER A 348 -1.49 -15.48 -3.43
CA SER A 348 -2.69 -16.14 -3.97
C SER A 348 -2.76 -16.11 -5.50
N GLN A 349 -2.01 -15.22 -6.16
CA GLN A 349 -2.04 -15.02 -7.61
C GLN A 349 -0.83 -15.68 -8.33
N GLN A 350 0.13 -16.23 -7.61
CA GLN A 350 1.34 -16.81 -8.18
C GLN A 350 1.10 -18.09 -9.01
N LYS A 351 -0.13 -18.61 -9.03
CA LYS A 351 -0.53 -19.77 -9.84
C LYS A 351 -1.30 -19.37 -11.10
N THR A 352 -1.49 -18.10 -11.34
CA THR A 352 -2.08 -17.57 -12.58
C THR A 352 -1.03 -17.47 -13.68
N ASP A 353 -1.46 -17.32 -14.93
CA ASP A 353 -0.57 -17.09 -16.06
C ASP A 353 -0.19 -15.60 -16.23
N TYR A 354 -0.59 -14.73 -15.28
CA TYR A 354 -0.27 -13.31 -15.33
C TYR A 354 1.08 -13.01 -14.70
N HIS A 355 1.82 -12.13 -15.34
CA HIS A 355 3.14 -11.66 -14.91
C HIS A 355 3.25 -10.15 -15.13
N VAL A 356 4.18 -9.50 -14.46
CA VAL A 356 4.59 -8.14 -14.79
C VAL A 356 5.34 -8.19 -16.12
N GLU A 357 4.81 -7.55 -17.18
CA GLU A 357 5.37 -7.63 -18.53
C GLU A 357 5.41 -6.24 -19.18
N ASP A 358 6.60 -5.80 -19.60
CA ASP A 358 6.83 -4.59 -20.38
C ASP A 358 6.94 -4.88 -21.89
N TRP A 359 6.15 -5.86 -22.35
CA TRP A 359 6.09 -6.32 -23.74
C TRP A 359 4.75 -7.02 -24.02
N GLY A 360 4.48 -7.26 -25.28
CA GLY A 360 3.31 -8.06 -25.71
C GLY A 360 2.01 -7.24 -25.79
N PRO A 361 0.85 -7.90 -25.74
CA PRO A 361 -0.43 -7.22 -25.97
C PRO A 361 -0.91 -6.38 -24.79
N TRP A 362 -0.33 -6.57 -23.61
CA TRP A 362 -0.68 -5.87 -22.36
C TRP A 362 0.52 -5.19 -21.73
N ASP A 363 1.42 -4.74 -22.58
CA ASP A 363 2.66 -4.05 -22.21
C ASP A 363 2.40 -2.92 -21.23
N ASN A 364 2.89 -3.09 -20.00
CA ASN A 364 2.64 -2.17 -18.89
C ASN A 364 3.52 -0.90 -18.92
N SER A 365 4.33 -0.71 -19.95
CA SER A 365 5.06 0.53 -20.23
C SER A 365 4.27 1.49 -21.10
N LEU A 366 3.25 1.00 -21.83
CA LEU A 366 2.54 1.78 -22.84
C LEU A 366 1.26 2.42 -22.30
N PHE A 367 1.24 3.74 -22.30
CA PHE A 367 0.08 4.54 -21.93
C PHE A 367 -0.21 5.59 -23.01
N GLY A 368 -1.44 6.08 -23.06
CA GLY A 368 -1.75 7.25 -23.86
C GLY A 368 -2.28 8.39 -23.01
N LEU A 369 -1.82 9.60 -23.29
CA LEU A 369 -2.32 10.83 -22.69
C LEU A 369 -3.74 11.11 -23.21
N TYR A 370 -4.74 10.63 -22.47
CA TYR A 370 -6.15 10.78 -22.82
C TYR A 370 -6.62 12.22 -22.71
N ARG A 371 -6.15 12.92 -21.68
CA ARG A 371 -6.53 14.32 -21.43
C ARG A 371 -5.39 15.09 -20.78
N THR A 372 -5.22 16.34 -21.22
CA THR A 372 -4.27 17.27 -20.61
C THR A 372 -4.85 18.69 -20.55
N LEU A 373 -4.47 19.44 -19.53
CA LEU A 373 -4.70 20.88 -19.38
C LEU A 373 -3.40 21.69 -19.52
N VAL A 374 -2.25 20.98 -19.63
CA VAL A 374 -0.90 21.59 -19.62
C VAL A 374 -0.13 21.39 -20.92
N GLY A 375 -0.79 20.85 -21.94
CA GLY A 375 -0.19 20.56 -23.24
C GLY A 375 0.19 19.10 -23.44
N PRO A 376 0.50 18.70 -24.69
CA PRO A 376 0.92 17.34 -25.00
C PRO A 376 2.34 17.09 -24.47
N ASP A 377 2.66 15.82 -24.22
CA ASP A 377 4.01 15.40 -23.86
C ASP A 377 4.91 15.40 -25.09
N GLU A 378 6.13 15.89 -24.94
CA GLU A 378 7.17 15.94 -25.98
C GLU A 378 8.20 14.84 -25.77
N GLU A 379 8.71 14.66 -24.56
CA GLU A 379 9.68 13.62 -24.16
C GLU A 379 9.06 12.23 -24.05
N LYS A 380 7.78 12.15 -23.62
CA LYS A 380 6.94 10.94 -23.60
C LYS A 380 7.48 9.79 -22.76
N ASN A 381 8.17 10.08 -21.68
CA ASN A 381 8.79 9.15 -20.77
C ASN A 381 8.55 9.49 -19.28
N ASP A 382 7.69 10.48 -19.01
CA ASP A 382 7.34 10.92 -17.68
C ASP A 382 5.87 11.38 -17.62
N PHE A 383 5.09 10.84 -16.70
CA PHE A 383 3.70 11.26 -16.50
C PHE A 383 3.58 12.71 -16.00
N PHE A 384 4.63 13.25 -15.40
CA PHE A 384 4.66 14.61 -14.85
C PHE A 384 5.23 15.64 -15.81
N GLU A 385 5.56 15.26 -17.03
CA GLU A 385 6.00 16.22 -18.05
C GLU A 385 5.01 17.39 -18.17
N ASN A 386 5.53 18.63 -18.24
CA ASN A 386 4.76 19.90 -18.24
C ASN A 386 3.96 20.22 -16.94
N LEU A 387 4.15 19.46 -15.87
CA LEU A 387 3.66 19.82 -14.54
C LEU A 387 4.80 20.44 -13.72
N ASN A 388 4.55 21.61 -13.11
CA ASN A 388 5.54 22.35 -12.31
C ASN A 388 5.54 21.87 -10.85
#